data_41e24c1d3f2f886d57ac895b47b7c43c
#
_entry.id   41e24c1d3f2f886d57ac895b47b7c43c
#
_cell.length_a   1.000
_cell.length_b   1.000
_cell.length_c   1.000
_cell.angle_alpha   90.00
_cell.angle_beta   90.00
_cell.angle_gamma   90.00
#
_symmetry.space_group_name_H-M   'P 1'
#
loop_
_entity.id
_entity.type
_entity.pdbx_description
1 polymer ?
#
loop_
_entity_poly.entity_id
_entity_poly.type
_entity_poly.pdbx_seq_one_letter_code
_entity_poly.pdbx_strand_id
1 'polypeptide(L)'
;MNFDVVIIGGGLAGLTCGIALQEQGKRCVIINNGQAAIDFASGSLDLLSRLPNGAFVKNIPENLTALAAQLPQHPYSIMGAERVLAKAQDFEKLAESLNLDLIGSSEENHLRVTGLGSLRGAWLSPNSVPTVQGETPFPYKKIAVLGI
;
A
#
# COMPACT_ATOMS: atom_id res chain seq x y z
N MET A 1 -21.81 13.05 -23.54
CA MET A 1 -20.39 12.73 -23.34
C MET A 1 -20.21 11.23 -23.53
N ASN A 2 -19.17 10.82 -24.27
CA ASN A 2 -18.85 9.40 -24.47
C ASN A 2 -17.58 9.07 -23.68
N PHE A 3 -17.62 8.00 -22.91
CA PHE A 3 -16.47 7.45 -22.16
C PHE A 3 -16.09 6.09 -22.73
N ASP A 4 -14.81 5.79 -22.70
CA ASP A 4 -14.29 4.50 -23.15
C ASP A 4 -14.38 3.45 -22.01
N VAL A 5 -14.29 3.94 -20.75
CA VAL A 5 -14.34 3.08 -19.55
C VAL A 5 -15.15 3.76 -18.45
N VAL A 6 -15.98 2.96 -17.78
CA VAL A 6 -16.69 3.35 -16.55
C VAL A 6 -16.10 2.56 -15.39
N ILE A 7 -15.62 3.26 -14.35
CA ILE A 7 -15.06 2.68 -13.14
C ILE A 7 -16.07 2.85 -12.01
N ILE A 8 -16.46 1.76 -11.37
CA ILE A 8 -17.38 1.79 -10.22
C ILE A 8 -16.55 1.71 -8.94
N GLY A 9 -16.59 2.79 -8.15
CA GLY A 9 -15.87 2.93 -6.89
C GLY A 9 -14.71 3.92 -6.97
N GLY A 10 -14.74 4.95 -6.11
CA GLY A 10 -13.73 6.02 -6.00
C GLY A 10 -12.67 5.76 -4.94
N GLY A 11 -12.45 4.50 -4.52
CA GLY A 11 -11.36 4.14 -3.63
C GLY A 11 -10.01 4.05 -4.36
N LEU A 12 -8.95 3.69 -3.63
CA LEU A 12 -7.57 3.62 -4.15
C LEU A 12 -7.48 2.81 -5.45
N ALA A 13 -8.10 1.64 -5.51
CA ALA A 13 -8.09 0.78 -6.69
C ALA A 13 -8.73 1.45 -7.92
N GLY A 14 -9.89 2.09 -7.74
CA GLY A 14 -10.59 2.78 -8.82
C GLY A 14 -9.83 4.00 -9.32
N LEU A 15 -9.27 4.79 -8.41
CA LEU A 15 -8.45 5.96 -8.74
C LEU A 15 -7.17 5.54 -9.50
N THR A 16 -6.45 4.54 -9.01
CA THR A 16 -5.24 4.02 -9.65
C THR A 16 -5.54 3.46 -11.04
N CYS A 17 -6.66 2.72 -11.18
CA CYS A 17 -7.12 2.22 -12.47
C CYS A 17 -7.43 3.36 -13.43
N GLY A 18 -8.11 4.42 -12.96
CA GLY A 18 -8.44 5.60 -13.76
C GLY A 18 -7.20 6.33 -14.28
N ILE A 19 -6.20 6.54 -13.42
CA ILE A 19 -4.92 7.16 -13.79
C ILE A 19 -4.23 6.32 -14.87
N ALA A 20 -4.05 5.02 -14.64
CA ALA A 20 -3.37 4.14 -15.58
C ALA A 20 -4.07 4.03 -16.95
N LEU A 21 -5.39 4.13 -16.99
CA LEU A 21 -6.15 4.14 -18.24
C LEU A 21 -6.05 5.51 -18.95
N GLN A 22 -6.05 6.59 -18.20
CA GLN A 22 -5.88 7.95 -18.75
C GLN A 22 -4.50 8.13 -19.38
N GLU A 23 -3.44 7.58 -18.77
CA GLU A 23 -2.09 7.55 -19.35
C GLU A 23 -2.03 6.80 -20.69
N GLN A 24 -2.94 5.84 -20.90
CA GLN A 24 -3.13 5.15 -22.17
C GLN A 24 -4.08 5.87 -23.15
N GLY A 25 -4.46 7.12 -22.84
CA GLY A 25 -5.34 7.93 -23.68
C GLY A 25 -6.82 7.55 -23.62
N LYS A 26 -7.25 6.74 -22.62
CA LYS A 26 -8.66 6.36 -22.45
C LYS A 26 -9.42 7.46 -21.69
N ARG A 27 -10.62 7.76 -22.14
CA ARG A 27 -11.54 8.66 -21.44
C ARG A 27 -12.29 7.86 -20.38
N CYS A 28 -12.02 8.12 -19.12
CA CYS A 28 -12.62 7.40 -18.00
C CYS A 28 -13.63 8.25 -17.26
N VAL A 29 -14.63 7.61 -16.68
CA VAL A 29 -15.50 8.18 -15.67
C VAL A 29 -15.51 7.30 -14.44
N ILE A 30 -15.41 7.90 -13.26
CA ILE A 30 -15.51 7.19 -11.97
C ILE A 30 -16.88 7.52 -11.38
N ILE A 31 -17.64 6.46 -11.08
CA ILE A 31 -18.93 6.56 -10.38
C ILE A 31 -18.72 6.12 -8.94
N ASN A 32 -19.02 7.02 -8.00
CA ASN A 32 -18.90 6.76 -6.57
C ASN A 32 -20.20 7.13 -5.84
N ASN A 33 -20.50 6.40 -4.78
CA ASN A 33 -21.64 6.67 -3.91
C ASN A 33 -21.16 6.78 -2.45
N GLY A 34 -20.88 8.01 -2.02
CA GLY A 34 -20.40 8.33 -0.67
C GLY A 34 -18.87 8.31 -0.55
N GLN A 35 -18.41 8.19 0.68
CA GLN A 35 -16.98 8.23 1.00
C GLN A 35 -16.32 6.88 0.75
N ALA A 36 -15.08 6.90 0.27
CA ALA A 36 -14.27 5.70 0.08
C ALA A 36 -13.47 5.37 1.34
N ALA A 37 -13.00 4.11 1.45
CA ALA A 37 -12.17 3.69 2.58
C ALA A 37 -10.86 4.50 2.71
N ILE A 38 -10.39 5.11 1.63
CA ILE A 38 -9.20 5.97 1.62
C ILE A 38 -9.37 7.20 2.53
N ASP A 39 -10.60 7.70 2.70
CA ASP A 39 -10.90 8.87 3.54
C ASP A 39 -10.75 8.57 5.04
N PHE A 40 -10.78 7.29 5.41
CA PHE A 40 -10.67 6.81 6.80
C PHE A 40 -9.38 6.05 7.06
N ALA A 41 -8.55 5.87 6.03
CA ALA A 41 -7.30 5.13 6.15
C ALA A 41 -6.23 5.95 6.89
N SER A 42 -5.25 5.26 7.48
CA SER A 42 -4.06 5.89 8.04
C SER A 42 -3.13 6.48 6.98
N GLY A 43 -3.42 6.28 5.70
CA GLY A 43 -2.54 6.61 4.59
C GLY A 43 -1.39 5.60 4.36
N SER A 44 -1.23 4.62 5.24
CA SER A 44 -0.25 3.56 5.04
C SER A 44 -0.74 2.54 4.01
N LEU A 45 0.16 2.07 3.17
CA LEU A 45 -0.11 1.10 2.11
C LEU A 45 0.58 -0.23 2.44
N ASP A 46 -0.18 -1.31 2.32
CA ASP A 46 0.31 -2.68 2.48
C ASP A 46 0.55 -3.29 1.09
N LEU A 47 1.68 -3.98 0.91
CA LEU A 47 1.94 -4.79 -0.29
C LEU A 47 1.80 -6.28 0.04
N LEU A 48 2.75 -6.82 0.81
CA LEU A 48 2.70 -8.17 1.36
C LEU A 48 3.28 -8.13 2.77
N SER A 49 2.45 -8.04 3.80
CA SER A 49 2.92 -7.91 5.19
C SER A 49 2.99 -9.23 5.95
N ARG A 50 2.26 -10.27 5.51
CA ARG A 50 2.27 -11.60 6.11
C ARG A 50 2.06 -12.68 5.07
N LEU A 51 2.69 -13.84 5.31
CA LEU A 51 2.42 -15.07 4.58
C LEU A 51 1.17 -15.78 5.13
N PRO A 52 0.61 -16.77 4.40
CA PRO A 52 -0.57 -17.53 4.84
C PRO A 52 -0.42 -18.21 6.22
N ASN A 53 0.78 -18.58 6.59
CA ASN A 53 1.10 -19.16 7.89
C ASN A 53 1.19 -18.12 9.03
N GLY A 54 0.94 -16.84 8.75
CA GLY A 54 1.00 -15.74 9.70
C GLY A 54 2.39 -15.13 9.90
N ALA A 55 3.44 -15.68 9.27
CA ALA A 55 4.79 -15.15 9.38
C ALA A 55 4.87 -13.71 8.83
N PHE A 56 5.54 -12.83 9.58
CA PHE A 56 5.78 -11.46 9.13
C PHE A 56 6.77 -11.45 7.96
N VAL A 57 6.44 -10.69 6.95
CA VAL A 57 7.28 -10.49 5.77
C VAL A 57 8.12 -9.24 5.98
N LYS A 58 9.42 -9.40 6.19
CA LYS A 58 10.37 -8.28 6.16
C LYS A 58 10.80 -7.98 4.72
N ASN A 59 11.44 -8.91 4.05
CA ASN A 59 11.86 -8.80 2.66
C ASN A 59 10.68 -9.14 1.73
N ILE A 60 10.21 -8.18 0.95
CA ILE A 60 9.04 -8.34 0.09
C ILE A 60 9.36 -9.19 -1.14
N PRO A 61 10.45 -8.94 -1.92
CA PRO A 61 10.77 -9.70 -3.11
C PRO A 61 10.86 -11.22 -2.87
N GLU A 62 11.62 -11.64 -1.86
CA GLU A 62 11.78 -13.06 -1.53
C GLU A 62 10.45 -13.71 -1.16
N ASN A 63 9.62 -13.00 -0.39
CA ASN A 63 8.38 -13.54 0.11
C ASN A 63 7.24 -13.53 -0.93
N LEU A 64 7.29 -12.73 -1.98
CA LEU A 64 6.39 -12.85 -3.12
C LEU A 64 6.60 -14.19 -3.84
N THR A 65 7.83 -14.66 -3.95
CA THR A 65 8.14 -15.98 -4.50
C THR A 65 7.64 -17.10 -3.58
N ALA A 66 7.85 -16.96 -2.26
CA ALA A 66 7.34 -17.91 -1.27
C ALA A 66 5.80 -17.95 -1.23
N LEU A 67 5.12 -16.82 -1.41
CA LEU A 67 3.67 -16.74 -1.55
C LEU A 67 3.17 -17.55 -2.75
N ALA A 68 3.83 -17.43 -3.90
CA ALA A 68 3.43 -18.15 -5.10
C ALA A 68 3.48 -19.67 -4.93
N ALA A 69 4.45 -20.18 -4.15
CA ALA A 69 4.53 -21.59 -3.81
C ALA A 69 3.41 -22.05 -2.86
N GLN A 70 2.98 -21.19 -1.93
CA GLN A 70 1.97 -21.51 -0.92
C GLN A 70 0.54 -21.28 -1.43
N LEU A 71 0.33 -20.23 -2.20
CA LEU A 71 -0.99 -19.82 -2.73
C LEU A 71 -0.88 -19.47 -4.24
N PRO A 72 -0.86 -20.47 -5.12
CA PRO A 72 -0.75 -20.24 -6.58
C PRO A 72 -1.89 -19.38 -7.16
N GLN A 73 -3.08 -19.42 -6.53
CA GLN A 73 -4.26 -18.67 -6.99
C GLN A 73 -4.34 -17.24 -6.41
N HIS A 74 -3.37 -16.83 -5.57
CA HIS A 74 -3.35 -15.48 -5.06
C HIS A 74 -3.11 -14.48 -6.22
N PRO A 75 -3.78 -13.29 -6.24
CA PRO A 75 -3.61 -12.31 -7.31
C PRO A 75 -2.14 -11.97 -7.61
N TYR A 76 -1.30 -11.85 -6.58
CA TYR A 76 0.14 -11.60 -6.76
C TYR A 76 0.88 -12.78 -7.39
N SER A 77 0.48 -14.02 -7.05
CA SER A 77 1.05 -15.23 -7.63
C SER A 77 0.71 -15.34 -9.12
N ILE A 78 -0.55 -15.03 -9.48
CA ILE A 78 -1.02 -15.02 -10.88
C ILE A 78 -0.33 -13.91 -11.68
N MET A 79 -0.14 -12.73 -11.07
CA MET A 79 0.54 -11.59 -11.71
C MET A 79 2.03 -11.86 -11.90
N GLY A 80 2.65 -12.59 -10.97
CA GLY A 80 4.09 -12.82 -10.86
C GLY A 80 4.82 -11.76 -10.05
N ALA A 81 5.80 -12.20 -9.25
CA ALA A 81 6.54 -11.36 -8.31
C ALA A 81 7.19 -10.15 -8.99
N GLU A 82 7.84 -10.35 -10.13
CA GLU A 82 8.50 -9.30 -10.89
C GLU A 82 7.54 -8.17 -11.29
N ARG A 83 6.36 -8.54 -11.81
CA ARG A 83 5.35 -7.54 -12.20
C ARG A 83 4.74 -6.82 -11.00
N VAL A 84 4.52 -7.52 -9.89
CA VAL A 84 4.04 -6.89 -8.64
C VAL A 84 5.04 -5.85 -8.16
N LEU A 85 6.33 -6.19 -8.11
CA LEU A 85 7.40 -5.26 -7.70
C LEU A 85 7.53 -4.08 -8.66
N ALA A 86 7.50 -4.33 -9.97
CA ALA A 86 7.56 -3.25 -10.96
C ALA A 86 6.40 -2.25 -10.76
N LYS A 87 5.17 -2.72 -10.48
CA LYS A 87 4.03 -1.85 -10.23
C LYS A 87 4.12 -1.11 -8.88
N ALA A 88 4.71 -1.73 -7.87
CA ALA A 88 4.99 -1.06 -6.60
C ALA A 88 6.00 0.09 -6.81
N GLN A 89 7.08 -0.15 -7.52
CA GLN A 89 8.09 0.86 -7.86
C GLN A 89 7.54 1.98 -8.75
N ASP A 90 6.65 1.66 -9.70
CA ASP A 90 5.95 2.68 -10.50
C ASP A 90 5.14 3.61 -9.60
N PHE A 91 4.45 3.06 -8.58
CA PHE A 91 3.70 3.86 -7.63
C PHE A 91 4.61 4.70 -6.72
N GLU A 92 5.74 4.17 -6.27
CA GLU A 92 6.75 4.93 -5.50
C GLU A 92 7.22 6.17 -6.28
N LYS A 93 7.57 5.99 -7.54
CA LYS A 93 7.96 7.11 -8.44
C LYS A 93 6.84 8.13 -8.62
N LEU A 94 5.60 7.65 -8.77
CA LEU A 94 4.44 8.53 -8.86
C LEU A 94 4.25 9.33 -7.57
N ALA A 95 4.31 8.68 -6.42
CA ALA A 95 4.20 9.32 -5.11
C ALA A 95 5.29 10.38 -4.90
N GLU A 96 6.53 10.09 -5.28
CA GLU A 96 7.65 11.03 -5.25
C GLU A 96 7.39 12.23 -6.17
N SER A 97 6.94 11.99 -7.42
CA SER A 97 6.63 13.04 -8.38
C SER A 97 5.51 14.00 -7.93
N LEU A 98 4.61 13.51 -7.11
CA LEU A 98 3.51 14.26 -6.50
C LEU A 98 3.89 14.88 -5.15
N ASN A 99 5.13 14.72 -4.69
CA ASN A 99 5.62 15.15 -3.38
C ASN A 99 4.75 14.60 -2.23
N LEU A 100 4.27 13.37 -2.34
CA LEU A 100 3.63 12.69 -1.23
C LEU A 100 4.70 12.31 -0.21
N ASP A 101 4.54 12.80 1.02
CA ASP A 101 5.50 12.56 2.10
C ASP A 101 5.32 11.13 2.66
N LEU A 102 5.74 10.13 1.85
CA LEU A 102 5.68 8.71 2.18
C LEU A 102 7.09 8.17 2.43
N ILE A 103 7.21 7.32 3.45
CA ILE A 103 8.42 6.58 3.77
C ILE A 103 8.22 5.09 3.51
N GLY A 104 9.29 4.39 3.15
CA GLY A 104 9.30 2.97 2.85
C GLY A 104 9.76 2.66 1.44
N SER A 105 9.82 1.38 1.10
CA SER A 105 10.15 0.90 -0.25
C SER A 105 9.59 -0.50 -0.48
N SER A 106 9.47 -0.91 -1.74
CA SER A 106 9.04 -2.26 -2.14
C SER A 106 10.06 -3.37 -1.83
N GLU A 107 11.21 -3.02 -1.28
CA GLU A 107 12.23 -3.98 -0.85
C GLU A 107 11.92 -4.57 0.53
N GLU A 108 11.50 -3.72 1.47
CA GLU A 108 11.27 -4.13 2.85
C GLU A 108 10.00 -3.52 3.45
N ASN A 109 9.26 -4.32 4.24
CA ASN A 109 8.26 -3.76 5.12
C ASN A 109 8.90 -3.14 6.37
N HIS A 110 8.38 -1.99 6.77
CA HIS A 110 8.58 -1.44 8.10
C HIS A 110 7.38 -1.73 9.00
N LEU A 111 7.55 -1.54 10.30
CA LEU A 111 6.45 -1.64 11.26
C LEU A 111 5.93 -0.26 11.59
N ARG A 112 4.62 -0.05 11.47
CA ARG A 112 3.93 1.16 11.92
C ARG A 112 3.14 0.91 13.19
N VAL A 113 3.02 1.94 14.01
CA VAL A 113 2.18 1.91 15.21
C VAL A 113 0.73 2.20 14.81
N THR A 114 -0.18 1.35 15.25
CA THR A 114 -1.62 1.58 15.05
C THR A 114 -2.18 2.47 16.16
N GLY A 115 -3.37 3.04 15.96
CA GLY A 115 -4.07 3.82 16.98
C GLY A 115 -4.37 3.06 18.28
N LEU A 116 -4.32 1.72 18.25
CA LEU A 116 -4.46 0.86 19.43
C LEU A 116 -3.12 0.45 20.05
N GLY A 117 -2.01 1.02 19.59
CA GLY A 117 -0.66 0.72 20.11
C GLY A 117 -0.07 -0.59 19.62
N SER A 118 -0.69 -1.31 18.70
CA SER A 118 -0.12 -2.51 18.08
C SER A 118 0.79 -2.16 16.90
N LEU A 119 1.67 -3.10 16.53
CA LEU A 119 2.54 -2.97 15.36
C LEU A 119 1.93 -3.69 14.17
N ARG A 120 1.96 -3.05 13.01
CA ARG A 120 1.52 -3.62 11.74
C ARG A 120 2.56 -3.36 10.65
N GLY A 121 2.84 -4.36 9.84
CA GLY A 121 3.70 -4.21 8.68
C GLY A 121 3.08 -3.29 7.64
N ALA A 122 3.88 -2.47 7.01
CA ALA A 122 3.49 -1.63 5.89
C ALA A 122 4.64 -1.51 4.89
N TRP A 123 4.28 -1.36 3.64
CA TRP A 123 5.19 -1.04 2.55
C TRP A 123 5.52 0.46 2.53
N LEU A 124 4.49 1.32 2.50
CA LEU A 124 4.63 2.77 2.57
C LEU A 124 3.79 3.34 3.71
N SER A 125 4.29 4.36 4.37
CA SER A 125 3.53 5.10 5.39
C SER A 125 3.78 6.60 5.27
N PRO A 126 2.78 7.45 5.57
CA PRO A 126 3.02 8.87 5.74
C PRO A 126 4.08 9.11 6.81
N ASN A 127 4.96 10.08 6.61
CA ASN A 127 6.01 10.43 7.57
C ASN A 127 5.44 10.85 8.95
N SER A 128 4.17 11.27 8.98
CA SER A 128 3.45 11.58 10.22
C SER A 128 3.03 10.34 11.03
N VAL A 129 3.06 9.14 10.44
CA VAL A 129 2.73 7.89 11.13
C VAL A 129 3.97 7.35 11.84
N PRO A 130 3.92 7.12 13.17
CA PRO A 130 5.06 6.56 13.90
C PRO A 130 5.42 5.17 13.38
N THR A 131 6.68 5.00 13.02
CA THR A 131 7.22 3.72 12.51
C THR A 131 8.35 3.23 13.40
N VAL A 132 8.53 1.90 13.39
CA VAL A 132 9.62 1.20 14.08
C VAL A 132 10.34 0.36 13.05
N GLN A 133 11.66 0.46 12.99
CA GLN A 133 12.47 -0.36 12.11
C GLN A 133 13.20 -1.43 12.93
N GLY A 134 12.93 -2.70 12.59
CA GLY A 134 13.59 -3.83 13.19
C GLY A 134 13.36 -3.99 14.70
N GLU A 135 14.40 -4.46 15.41
CA GLU A 135 14.41 -4.65 16.86
C GLU A 135 14.76 -3.38 17.64
N THR A 136 14.87 -2.23 16.98
CA THR A 136 15.18 -0.97 17.64
C THR A 136 14.07 -0.59 18.61
N PRO A 137 14.40 -0.18 19.83
CA PRO A 137 13.42 0.36 20.77
C PRO A 137 12.65 1.51 20.14
N PHE A 138 11.39 1.67 20.53
CA PHE A 138 10.55 2.78 20.11
C PHE A 138 11.31 4.11 20.27
N PRO A 139 11.47 4.95 19.23
CA PRO A 139 12.45 6.03 19.22
C PRO A 139 12.11 7.20 20.16
N TYR A 140 10.91 7.20 20.77
CA TYR A 140 10.43 8.28 21.59
C TYR A 140 10.63 8.01 23.08
N LYS A 141 11.29 8.95 23.77
CA LYS A 141 11.47 8.91 25.23
C LYS A 141 10.25 9.38 26.02
N LYS A 142 9.39 10.18 25.37
CA LYS A 142 8.15 10.71 25.96
C LYS A 142 7.05 10.70 24.93
N ILE A 143 5.88 10.21 25.30
CA ILE A 143 4.69 10.12 24.46
C ILE A 143 3.56 10.81 25.21
N ALA A 144 2.86 11.72 24.53
CA ALA A 144 1.62 12.30 25.02
C ALA A 144 0.45 11.72 24.18
N VAL A 145 -0.58 11.25 24.86
CA VAL A 145 -1.83 10.82 24.23
C VAL A 145 -2.89 11.87 24.58
N LEU A 146 -3.40 12.51 23.54
CA LEU A 146 -4.51 13.47 23.67
C LEU A 146 -5.80 12.78 23.21
N GLY A 147 -6.76 12.70 24.12
CA GLY A 147 -8.13 12.29 23.80
C GLY A 147 -8.96 13.51 23.42
N ILE A 148 -9.75 13.39 22.37
CA ILE A 148 -10.74 14.39 21.92
C ILE A 148 -12.12 13.79 22.14
#